data_703d5bc1b0c7582f50d58ca4075a4008
#
_entry.id   703d5bc1b0c7582f50d58ca4075a4008
#
_cell.length_a   1.000
_cell.length_b   1.000
_cell.length_c   1.000
_cell.angle_alpha   90.00
_cell.angle_beta   90.00
_cell.angle_gamma   90.00
#
_symmetry.space_group_name_H-M   'P 1'
#
loop_
_entity.id
_entity.type
_entity.pdbx_description
1 polymer ?
#
loop_
_entity_poly.entity_id
_entity_poly.type
_entity_poly.pdbx_seq_one_letter_code
_entity_poly.pdbx_strand_id
1 'polypeptide(L)'
;MQSYAKGSVDTPLLEYTIGEALDRAASNWPDKRALVSRHQGVRWNWAELNAEVDRVACGLLALGVVKGDRVGIWAPNCTEWTVIQFATARIGAILVTVNPAYRLSEVEYALNKVGCSVLVTAPSFKSSDYVAMLRELGPDRLPLLQTMVVLGDRSHE
;
A
#
# COMPACT_ATOMS: atom_id res chain seq x y z
N MET A 1 29.44 27.31 -17.20
CA MET A 1 29.32 25.82 -17.23
C MET A 1 27.84 25.47 -17.14
N GLN A 2 27.29 24.83 -18.16
CA GLN A 2 25.92 24.36 -18.05
C GLN A 2 25.92 23.10 -17.20
N SER A 3 25.12 23.07 -16.13
CA SER A 3 24.92 21.88 -15.30
C SER A 3 23.92 20.94 -15.99
N TYR A 4 24.38 20.17 -16.95
CA TYR A 4 23.59 19.23 -17.73
C TYR A 4 24.27 17.87 -17.73
N ALA A 5 23.52 16.83 -17.32
CA ALA A 5 23.93 15.43 -17.43
C ALA A 5 22.81 14.65 -18.11
N LYS A 6 23.15 13.84 -19.11
CA LYS A 6 22.23 12.95 -19.81
C LYS A 6 22.70 11.51 -19.58
N GLY A 7 21.77 10.65 -19.14
CA GLY A 7 22.01 9.20 -19.05
C GLY A 7 22.13 8.57 -20.44
N SER A 8 22.56 7.28 -20.48
CA SER A 8 22.57 6.50 -21.72
C SER A 8 21.15 6.41 -22.29
N VAL A 9 21.07 6.48 -23.62
CA VAL A 9 19.81 6.29 -24.38
C VAL A 9 19.77 4.93 -25.09
N ASP A 10 20.75 4.07 -24.83
CA ASP A 10 20.90 2.77 -25.51
C ASP A 10 19.85 1.76 -25.05
N THR A 11 19.34 1.94 -23.82
CA THR A 11 18.24 1.13 -23.29
C THR A 11 16.97 1.97 -23.25
N PRO A 12 15.92 1.63 -24.00
CA PRO A 12 14.66 2.37 -24.00
C PRO A 12 14.02 2.32 -22.61
N LEU A 13 13.36 3.42 -22.22
CA LEU A 13 12.55 3.46 -21.00
C LEU A 13 11.33 2.53 -21.17
N LEU A 14 10.89 1.97 -20.06
CA LEU A 14 9.67 1.18 -20.01
C LEU A 14 8.47 2.14 -19.98
N GLU A 15 7.59 2.02 -20.98
CA GLU A 15 6.41 2.87 -21.13
C GLU A 15 5.12 2.16 -20.69
N TYR A 16 5.20 1.39 -19.61
CA TYR A 16 4.03 0.71 -19.05
C TYR A 16 3.88 1.04 -17.55
N THR A 17 2.66 0.93 -17.06
CA THR A 17 2.32 1.22 -15.66
C THR A 17 2.87 0.16 -14.71
N ILE A 18 2.90 0.48 -13.40
CA ILE A 18 3.28 -0.47 -12.34
C ILE A 18 2.35 -1.68 -12.34
N GLY A 19 1.02 -1.47 -12.56
CA GLY A 19 0.06 -2.56 -12.69
C GLY A 19 0.37 -3.48 -13.86
N GLU A 20 0.64 -2.93 -15.05
CA GLU A 20 1.04 -3.70 -16.24
C GLU A 20 2.38 -4.43 -16.04
N ALA A 21 3.30 -3.87 -15.26
CA ALA A 21 4.55 -4.55 -14.92
C ALA A 21 4.28 -5.83 -14.12
N LEU A 22 3.35 -5.78 -13.16
CA LEU A 22 2.93 -6.95 -12.39
C LEU A 22 2.26 -8.01 -13.29
N ASP A 23 1.34 -7.60 -14.19
CA ASP A 23 0.66 -8.50 -15.12
C ASP A 23 1.66 -9.22 -16.04
N ARG A 24 2.64 -8.49 -16.54
CA ARG A 24 3.74 -9.06 -17.34
C ARG A 24 4.58 -10.06 -16.55
N ALA A 25 4.89 -9.76 -15.30
CA ALA A 25 5.64 -10.67 -14.45
C ALA A 25 4.83 -11.95 -14.16
N ALA A 26 3.53 -11.83 -13.87
CA ALA A 26 2.63 -12.95 -13.65
C ALA A 26 2.46 -13.81 -14.92
N SER A 27 2.38 -13.18 -16.10
CA SER A 27 2.27 -13.90 -17.36
C SER A 27 3.56 -14.62 -17.77
N ASN A 28 4.72 -13.97 -17.57
CA ASN A 28 6.00 -14.52 -17.98
C ASN A 28 6.56 -15.58 -17.02
N TRP A 29 6.24 -15.47 -15.74
CA TRP A 29 6.82 -16.31 -14.69
C TRP A 29 5.79 -16.73 -13.62
N PRO A 30 4.61 -17.27 -14.01
CA PRO A 30 3.50 -17.52 -13.09
C PRO A 30 3.92 -18.30 -11.84
N ASP A 31 4.71 -19.35 -12.03
CA ASP A 31 5.10 -20.29 -10.99
C ASP A 31 6.35 -19.88 -10.20
N LYS A 32 7.07 -18.83 -10.67
CA LYS A 32 8.25 -18.36 -9.94
C LYS A 32 7.86 -17.64 -8.66
N ARG A 33 8.70 -17.79 -7.62
CA ARG A 33 8.51 -17.12 -6.34
C ARG A 33 8.54 -15.60 -6.50
N ALA A 34 7.46 -14.95 -6.07
CA ALA A 34 7.30 -13.48 -6.12
C ALA A 34 7.46 -12.85 -4.73
N LEU A 35 6.84 -13.44 -3.70
CA LEU A 35 6.81 -12.87 -2.35
C LEU A 35 6.98 -13.95 -1.29
N VAL A 36 7.86 -13.68 -0.31
CA VAL A 36 8.05 -14.54 0.86
C VAL A 36 8.01 -13.70 2.12
N SER A 37 7.08 -14.00 3.01
CA SER A 37 7.02 -13.44 4.36
C SER A 37 7.09 -14.59 5.37
N ARG A 38 8.24 -14.76 5.99
CA ARG A 38 8.47 -15.90 6.91
C ARG A 38 7.60 -15.83 8.16
N HIS A 39 7.46 -14.65 8.74
CA HIS A 39 6.69 -14.44 9.97
C HIS A 39 5.18 -14.59 9.77
N GLN A 40 4.68 -14.41 8.52
CA GLN A 40 3.28 -14.62 8.16
C GLN A 40 3.04 -16.00 7.51
N GLY A 41 4.07 -16.83 7.33
CA GLY A 41 3.95 -18.13 6.65
C GLY A 41 3.67 -18.04 5.15
N VAL A 42 3.69 -16.84 4.56
CA VAL A 42 3.31 -16.60 3.16
C VAL A 42 4.46 -16.90 2.21
N ARG A 43 4.13 -17.62 1.13
CA ARG A 43 5.06 -17.93 0.03
C ARG A 43 4.28 -17.93 -1.28
N TRP A 44 4.11 -16.77 -1.89
CA TRP A 44 3.38 -16.63 -3.14
C TRP A 44 4.28 -16.67 -4.37
N ASN A 45 3.80 -17.27 -5.45
CA ASN A 45 4.32 -17.10 -6.78
C ASN A 45 3.73 -15.84 -7.44
N TRP A 46 4.13 -15.54 -8.68
CA TRP A 46 3.64 -14.33 -9.36
C TRP A 46 2.14 -14.39 -9.68
N ALA A 47 1.61 -15.57 -10.03
CA ALA A 47 0.18 -15.73 -10.29
C ALA A 47 -0.65 -15.51 -9.01
N GLU A 48 -0.22 -16.06 -7.87
CA GLU A 48 -0.88 -15.90 -6.57
C GLU A 48 -0.83 -14.44 -6.10
N LEU A 49 0.33 -13.79 -6.21
CA LEU A 49 0.44 -12.37 -5.86
C LEU A 49 -0.47 -11.51 -6.75
N ASN A 50 -0.51 -11.77 -8.05
CA ASN A 50 -1.35 -11.03 -8.98
C ASN A 50 -2.84 -11.18 -8.64
N ALA A 51 -3.29 -12.40 -8.36
CA ALA A 51 -4.68 -12.67 -7.96
C ALA A 51 -5.06 -11.96 -6.66
N GLU A 52 -4.16 -11.95 -5.66
CA GLU A 52 -4.39 -11.25 -4.39
C GLU A 52 -4.45 -9.73 -4.58
N VAL A 53 -3.59 -9.18 -5.45
CA VAL A 53 -3.63 -7.76 -5.84
C VAL A 53 -4.96 -7.40 -6.50
N ASP A 54 -5.48 -8.24 -7.40
CA ASP A 54 -6.78 -8.03 -8.03
C ASP A 54 -7.92 -8.01 -7.01
N ARG A 55 -7.91 -8.98 -6.09
CA ARG A 55 -8.92 -9.07 -5.04
C ARG A 55 -8.95 -7.80 -4.17
N VAL A 56 -7.78 -7.30 -3.79
CA VAL A 56 -7.66 -6.08 -2.96
C VAL A 56 -8.00 -4.83 -3.77
N ALA A 57 -7.60 -4.76 -5.05
CA ALA A 57 -7.98 -3.66 -5.94
C ALA A 57 -9.50 -3.54 -6.09
N CYS A 58 -10.20 -4.68 -6.30
CA CYS A 58 -11.67 -4.72 -6.30
C CYS A 58 -12.27 -4.27 -4.96
N GLY A 59 -11.66 -4.67 -3.83
CA GLY A 59 -12.07 -4.22 -2.50
C GLY A 59 -11.97 -2.70 -2.33
N LEU A 60 -10.86 -2.10 -2.78
CA LEU A 60 -10.68 -0.64 -2.74
C LEU A 60 -11.72 0.08 -3.62
N LEU A 61 -11.99 -0.43 -4.82
CA LEU A 61 -13.05 0.12 -5.68
C LEU A 61 -14.44 0.01 -5.02
N ALA A 62 -14.72 -1.10 -4.36
CA ALA A 62 -15.98 -1.29 -3.62
C ALA A 62 -16.12 -0.33 -2.41
N LEU A 63 -15.02 0.13 -1.83
CA LEU A 63 -14.98 1.19 -0.82
C LEU A 63 -15.13 2.60 -1.42
N GLY A 64 -15.30 2.73 -2.74
CA GLY A 64 -15.46 4.00 -3.43
C GLY A 64 -14.16 4.71 -3.81
N VAL A 65 -13.00 4.04 -3.70
CA VAL A 65 -11.72 4.63 -4.10
C VAL A 65 -11.71 4.83 -5.61
N VAL A 66 -11.36 6.03 -6.06
CA VAL A 66 -11.23 6.37 -7.48
C VAL A 66 -9.80 6.80 -7.80
N LYS A 67 -9.50 6.90 -9.10
CA LYS A 67 -8.19 7.37 -9.58
C LYS A 67 -7.84 8.73 -8.97
N GLY A 68 -6.63 8.82 -8.39
CA GLY A 68 -6.12 10.02 -7.74
C GLY A 68 -6.41 10.13 -6.25
N ASP A 69 -7.25 9.26 -5.69
CA ASP A 69 -7.45 9.18 -4.23
C ASP A 69 -6.19 8.73 -3.51
N ARG A 70 -6.01 9.20 -2.28
CA ARG A 70 -4.87 8.84 -1.44
C ARG A 70 -5.30 7.73 -0.48
N VAL A 71 -4.67 6.58 -0.66
CA VAL A 71 -4.82 5.40 0.20
C VAL A 71 -3.57 5.26 1.05
N GLY A 72 -3.71 5.46 2.36
CA GLY A 72 -2.62 5.30 3.31
C GLY A 72 -2.39 3.85 3.71
N ILE A 73 -1.13 3.49 3.97
CA ILE A 73 -0.79 2.26 4.68
C ILE A 73 0.09 2.59 5.88
N TRP A 74 -0.37 2.21 7.08
CA TRP A 74 0.32 2.39 8.35
C TRP A 74 0.47 1.05 9.05
N ALA A 75 1.54 0.36 8.72
CA ALA A 75 1.81 -0.99 9.19
C ALA A 75 3.33 -1.26 9.19
N PRO A 76 3.83 -2.18 10.01
CA PRO A 76 5.16 -2.75 9.83
C PRO A 76 5.23 -3.53 8.51
N ASN A 77 6.45 -4.01 8.17
CA ASN A 77 6.62 -4.81 6.97
C ASN A 77 5.79 -6.11 7.05
N CYS A 78 4.88 -6.25 6.09
CA CYS A 78 3.96 -7.39 5.96
C CYS A 78 3.62 -7.61 4.48
N THR A 79 3.01 -8.73 4.14
CA THR A 79 2.59 -9.05 2.76
C THR A 79 1.59 -8.06 2.22
N GLU A 80 0.70 -7.56 3.07
CA GLU A 80 -0.34 -6.60 2.76
C GLU A 80 0.23 -5.29 2.23
N TRP A 81 1.42 -4.89 2.69
CA TRP A 81 2.15 -3.74 2.15
C TRP A 81 2.37 -3.87 0.64
N THR A 82 2.92 -5.01 0.22
CA THR A 82 3.18 -5.27 -1.20
C THR A 82 1.89 -5.33 -2.00
N VAL A 83 0.87 -5.98 -1.46
CA VAL A 83 -0.45 -6.10 -2.11
C VAL A 83 -1.11 -4.74 -2.29
N ILE A 84 -1.17 -3.92 -1.25
CA ILE A 84 -1.77 -2.58 -1.30
C ILE A 84 -1.01 -1.67 -2.28
N GLN A 85 0.32 -1.77 -2.32
CA GLN A 85 1.13 -1.00 -3.27
C GLN A 85 0.74 -1.29 -4.73
N PHE A 86 0.62 -2.54 -5.09
CA PHE A 86 0.23 -2.91 -6.45
C PHE A 86 -1.26 -2.68 -6.71
N ALA A 87 -2.13 -2.91 -5.73
CA ALA A 87 -3.57 -2.69 -5.85
C ALA A 87 -3.90 -1.20 -6.09
N THR A 88 -3.28 -0.28 -5.33
CA THR A 88 -3.45 1.15 -5.55
C THR A 88 -2.92 1.59 -6.92
N ALA A 89 -1.75 1.09 -7.33
CA ALA A 89 -1.19 1.39 -8.65
C ALA A 89 -2.10 0.89 -9.78
N ARG A 90 -2.74 -0.28 -9.62
CA ARG A 90 -3.65 -0.88 -10.62
C ARG A 90 -4.89 -0.04 -10.87
N ILE A 91 -5.47 0.56 -9.83
CA ILE A 91 -6.67 1.39 -9.94
C ILE A 91 -6.35 2.89 -10.12
N GLY A 92 -5.06 3.26 -10.17
CA GLY A 92 -4.62 4.65 -10.31
C GLY A 92 -4.78 5.50 -9.06
N ALA A 93 -4.96 4.88 -7.89
CA ALA A 93 -4.90 5.56 -6.60
C ALA A 93 -3.45 5.87 -6.20
N ILE A 94 -3.26 6.82 -5.30
CA ILE A 94 -1.96 7.26 -4.81
C ILE A 94 -1.69 6.58 -3.47
N LEU A 95 -0.67 5.73 -3.41
CA LEU A 95 -0.25 5.12 -2.15
C LEU A 95 0.47 6.15 -1.27
N VAL A 96 0.04 6.24 -0.02
CA VAL A 96 0.67 7.05 1.02
C VAL A 96 1.30 6.14 2.06
N THR A 97 2.62 6.16 2.13
CA THR A 97 3.38 5.32 3.07
C THR A 97 3.55 6.06 4.39
N VAL A 98 2.93 5.56 5.45
CA VAL A 98 3.02 6.13 6.80
C VAL A 98 4.07 5.38 7.59
N ASN A 99 5.01 6.11 8.20
CA ASN A 99 6.07 5.49 9.00
C ASN A 99 5.48 4.76 10.22
N PRO A 100 5.79 3.47 10.41
CA PRO A 100 5.29 2.69 11.56
C PRO A 100 5.68 3.26 12.93
N ALA A 101 6.73 4.06 13.01
CA ALA A 101 7.18 4.69 14.26
C ALA A 101 6.41 5.98 14.61
N TYR A 102 5.58 6.50 13.70
CA TYR A 102 4.83 7.73 13.95
C TYR A 102 3.90 7.60 15.14
N ARG A 103 3.79 8.70 15.89
CA ARG A 103 2.87 8.88 17.01
C ARG A 103 1.69 9.74 16.57
N LEU A 104 0.81 10.03 17.51
CA LEU A 104 -0.48 10.68 17.29
C LEU A 104 -0.40 11.95 16.42
N SER A 105 0.47 12.91 16.79
CA SER A 105 0.60 14.19 16.09
C SER A 105 1.22 14.04 14.68
N GLU A 106 2.13 13.10 14.53
CA GLU A 106 2.80 12.86 13.24
C GLU A 106 1.86 12.18 12.26
N VAL A 107 1.07 11.21 12.72
CA VAL A 107 0.04 10.53 11.90
C VAL A 107 -1.05 11.51 11.49
N GLU A 108 -1.56 12.30 12.43
CA GLU A 108 -2.53 13.36 12.15
C GLU A 108 -2.01 14.31 11.06
N TYR A 109 -0.80 14.82 11.24
CA TYR A 109 -0.18 15.71 10.25
C TYR A 109 -0.03 15.03 8.88
N ALA A 110 0.50 13.81 8.85
CA ALA A 110 0.74 13.09 7.60
C ALA A 110 -0.54 12.84 6.82
N LEU A 111 -1.59 12.33 7.49
CA LEU A 111 -2.86 12.00 6.85
C LEU A 111 -3.57 13.26 6.33
N ASN A 112 -3.60 14.33 7.13
CA ASN A 112 -4.22 15.60 6.74
C ASN A 112 -3.44 16.29 5.62
N LYS A 113 -2.11 16.29 5.69
CA LYS A 113 -1.25 16.93 4.69
C LYS A 113 -1.48 16.40 3.28
N VAL A 114 -1.69 15.11 3.15
CA VAL A 114 -1.92 14.47 1.84
C VAL A 114 -3.40 14.35 1.48
N GLY A 115 -4.30 14.61 2.43
CA GLY A 115 -5.73 14.39 2.25
C GLY A 115 -6.06 12.91 2.06
N CYS A 116 -5.59 12.06 2.97
CA CYS A 116 -5.82 10.62 2.92
C CYS A 116 -7.31 10.30 3.15
N SER A 117 -7.94 9.59 2.21
CA SER A 117 -9.36 9.22 2.30
C SER A 117 -9.59 7.82 2.85
N VAL A 118 -8.67 6.90 2.57
CA VAL A 118 -8.71 5.52 3.08
C VAL A 118 -7.37 5.21 3.76
N LEU A 119 -7.41 4.64 4.96
CA LEU A 119 -6.22 4.19 5.68
C LEU A 119 -6.31 2.69 5.95
N VAL A 120 -5.35 1.95 5.42
CA VAL A 120 -5.09 0.55 5.81
C VAL A 120 -4.08 0.56 6.93
N THR A 121 -4.40 -0.05 8.08
CA THR A 121 -3.55 0.00 9.26
C THR A 121 -3.40 -1.37 9.92
N ALA A 122 -2.23 -1.65 10.46
CA ALA A 122 -2.08 -2.73 11.43
C ALA A 122 -2.86 -2.39 12.72
N PRO A 123 -3.26 -3.36 13.54
CA PRO A 123 -3.88 -3.05 14.83
C PRO A 123 -2.92 -2.35 15.78
N SER A 124 -1.65 -2.75 15.76
CA SER A 124 -0.62 -2.21 16.65
C SER A 124 0.78 -2.41 16.07
N PHE A 125 1.76 -1.71 16.65
CA PHE A 125 3.18 -1.95 16.40
C PHE A 125 4.01 -1.59 17.63
N LYS A 126 4.80 -2.55 18.14
CA LYS A 126 5.55 -2.41 19.41
C LYS A 126 4.60 -2.00 20.54
N SER A 127 4.87 -0.86 21.18
CA SER A 127 4.05 -0.30 22.25
C SER A 127 2.91 0.62 21.76
N SER A 128 2.72 0.78 20.45
CA SER A 128 1.71 1.67 19.89
C SER A 128 0.48 0.87 19.47
N ASP A 129 -0.67 1.18 20.08
CA ASP A 129 -1.98 0.74 19.62
C ASP A 129 -2.48 1.75 18.58
N TYR A 130 -2.39 1.36 17.30
CA TYR A 130 -2.75 2.24 16.19
C TYR A 130 -4.25 2.52 16.15
N VAL A 131 -5.06 1.52 16.47
CA VAL A 131 -6.51 1.66 16.47
C VAL A 131 -6.96 2.62 17.57
N ALA A 132 -6.38 2.51 18.76
CA ALA A 132 -6.66 3.45 19.85
C ALA A 132 -6.23 4.87 19.48
N MET A 133 -5.05 5.06 18.88
CA MET A 133 -4.56 6.37 18.44
C MET A 133 -5.47 7.00 17.37
N LEU A 134 -5.96 6.22 16.41
CA LEU A 134 -6.88 6.71 15.37
C LEU A 134 -8.26 7.06 15.96
N ARG A 135 -8.73 6.30 16.95
CA ARG A 135 -9.97 6.63 17.68
C ARG A 135 -9.83 7.91 18.51
N GLU A 136 -8.67 8.14 19.11
CA GLU A 136 -8.38 9.38 19.86
C GLU A 136 -8.38 10.61 18.93
N LEU A 137 -7.85 10.48 17.72
CA LEU A 137 -7.91 11.56 16.72
C LEU A 137 -9.35 11.85 16.30
N GLY A 138 -10.11 10.82 16.01
CA GLY A 138 -11.51 10.97 15.61
C GLY A 138 -11.71 11.74 14.31
N PRO A 139 -12.97 11.92 13.88
CA PRO A 139 -13.30 12.61 12.63
C PRO A 139 -12.98 14.11 12.66
N ASP A 140 -13.02 14.75 13.82
CA ASP A 140 -12.74 16.18 13.93
C ASP A 140 -11.28 16.52 13.59
N ARG A 141 -10.35 15.64 13.93
CA ARG A 141 -8.92 15.80 13.64
C ARG A 141 -8.50 15.15 12.34
N LEU A 142 -9.29 14.24 11.78
CA LEU A 142 -9.06 13.55 10.50
C LEU A 142 -10.26 13.73 9.56
N PRO A 143 -10.64 14.97 9.20
CA PRO A 143 -11.90 15.26 8.50
C PRO A 143 -11.99 14.68 7.08
N LEU A 144 -10.86 14.32 6.47
CA LEU A 144 -10.83 13.75 5.12
C LEU A 144 -10.72 12.22 5.12
N LEU A 145 -10.44 11.60 6.27
CA LEU A 145 -10.37 10.15 6.40
C LEU A 145 -11.78 9.56 6.48
N GLN A 146 -12.21 8.89 5.42
CA GLN A 146 -13.56 8.32 5.29
C GLN A 146 -13.62 6.87 5.76
N THR A 147 -12.57 6.11 5.51
CA THR A 147 -12.55 4.67 5.79
C THR A 147 -11.23 4.24 6.42
N MET A 148 -11.34 3.44 7.46
CA MET A 148 -10.21 2.74 8.08
C MET A 148 -10.39 1.24 7.91
N VAL A 149 -9.40 0.59 7.30
CA VAL A 149 -9.32 -0.87 7.16
C VAL A 149 -8.24 -1.38 8.11
N VAL A 150 -8.65 -2.16 9.11
CA VAL A 150 -7.70 -2.75 10.06
C VAL A 150 -7.29 -4.13 9.55
N LEU A 151 -5.99 -4.34 9.40
CA LEU A 151 -5.43 -5.64 9.01
C LEU A 151 -5.68 -6.67 10.10
N GLY A 152 -6.16 -7.86 9.71
CA GLY A 152 -6.32 -8.98 10.64
C GLY A 152 -4.96 -9.54 11.08
N ASP A 153 -4.92 -10.12 12.26
CA ASP A 153 -3.77 -10.88 12.71
C ASP A 153 -3.82 -12.29 12.08
N ARG A 154 -2.93 -12.53 11.11
CA ARG A 154 -2.77 -13.85 10.47
C ARG A 154 -1.85 -14.79 11.26
N SER A 155 -1.47 -14.45 12.48
CA SER A 155 -0.53 -15.25 13.27
C SER A 155 -1.13 -16.55 13.84
N HIS A 156 -2.40 -16.87 13.56
CA HIS A 156 -3.15 -17.97 14.18
C HIS A 156 -4.03 -18.81 13.23
N GLU A 157 -3.73 -18.85 11.92
CA GLU A 157 -4.31 -19.85 11.02
C GLU A 157 -3.29 -20.87 10.55
#